data_40ccd4e7555db965915fe95f5f6329f8
#
_entry.id   40ccd4e7555db965915fe95f5f6329f8
#
_cell.length_a   1.000
_cell.length_b   1.000
_cell.length_c   1.000
_cell.angle_alpha   90.00
_cell.angle_beta   90.00
_cell.angle_gamma   90.00
#
_symmetry.space_group_name_H-M   'P 1'
#
loop_
_entity.id
_entity.type
_entity.pdbx_description
1 polymer ?
#
loop_
_entity_poly.entity_id
_entity_poly.type
_entity_poly.pdbx_seq_one_letter_code
_entity_poly.pdbx_strand_id
1 'polypeptide(L)'
;MLNRDRFIKTALTLALLVIALTLSMSADFYNSSMIDAFMAMALAGALVTLLVVQPSSWWMNLAMVTACGLALAGIDYRIMGFEPRLMAAFSFIGLSSLAVLGTRAIWARNSEYSQDRTLLLYAFLPAVLFVASEYMASTLLDYTEALHPKTFDLYLYSFDCSLGVQFSFLAGQVFSRLQWLRVVSLLFYIALPLPLALVYAGRVCLNSKTALPVMLAFLVTGPIGVLYYNMVPATGPVHIFGPGFPWHPALTSQVRQLVPETIALKGARNAIPSLHMAWVLLAWWSSKGLARWIRAIALAFVVFTVLATLGTGEHYFVDLVVAFPFAVMVQAACLYPLPFKSGPRRLAFLFGTFASLLWMALVSFATPLFWISPVVPWTLVAVTIAASIWLAQYVQRAEMMQEEQRPTFQEGELGHQTGGLPGGWGERRMPKYVKS
;
A
#
# COMPACT_ATOMS: atom_id res chain seq x y z
N MET A 1 18.46 14.98 12.37
CA MET A 1 17.82 15.99 11.49
C MET A 1 18.20 15.69 10.06
N LEU A 2 17.27 15.21 9.25
CA LEU A 2 17.43 15.22 7.79
C LEU A 2 17.60 16.71 7.40
N ASN A 3 18.76 17.03 6.88
CA ASN A 3 19.07 18.40 6.45
C ASN A 3 17.99 18.82 5.43
N ARG A 4 17.27 19.92 5.73
CA ARG A 4 16.16 20.45 4.93
C ARG A 4 16.51 20.57 3.44
N ASP A 5 17.75 20.93 3.13
CA ASP A 5 18.25 21.07 1.76
C ASP A 5 18.43 19.72 1.05
N ARG A 6 18.86 18.68 1.77
CA ARG A 6 18.95 17.32 1.21
C ARG A 6 17.57 16.73 0.95
N PHE A 7 16.63 17.02 1.86
CA PHE A 7 15.23 16.63 1.69
C PHE A 7 14.61 17.26 0.44
N ILE A 8 14.75 18.58 0.27
CA ILE A 8 14.21 19.32 -0.89
C ILE A 8 14.80 18.74 -2.19
N LYS A 9 16.09 18.46 -2.22
CA LYS A 9 16.77 17.88 -3.40
C LYS A 9 16.25 16.48 -3.70
N THR A 10 16.06 15.61 -2.69
CA THR A 10 15.52 14.25 -2.88
C THR A 10 14.05 14.30 -3.33
N ALA A 11 13.24 15.18 -2.71
CA ALA A 11 11.85 15.38 -3.10
C ALA A 11 11.72 15.96 -4.52
N LEU A 12 12.60 16.91 -4.90
CA LEU A 12 12.65 17.45 -6.26
C LEU A 12 13.09 16.38 -7.28
N THR A 13 14.06 15.55 -6.94
CA THR A 13 14.53 14.47 -7.81
C THR A 13 13.43 13.41 -8.00
N LEU A 14 12.72 13.05 -6.91
CA LEU A 14 11.56 12.17 -6.99
C LEU A 14 10.40 12.81 -7.78
N ALA A 15 10.14 14.10 -7.57
CA ALA A 15 9.11 14.82 -8.31
C ALA A 15 9.47 14.95 -9.80
N LEU A 16 10.72 15.24 -10.13
CA LEU A 16 11.21 15.27 -11.52
C LEU A 16 11.19 13.88 -12.16
N LEU A 17 11.53 12.84 -11.40
CA LEU A 17 11.38 11.45 -11.85
C LEU A 17 9.92 11.14 -12.15
N VAL A 18 9.00 11.46 -11.24
CA VAL A 18 7.55 11.30 -11.42
C VAL A 18 7.06 12.12 -12.61
N ILE A 19 7.48 13.37 -12.78
CA ILE A 19 7.08 14.23 -13.92
C ILE A 19 7.65 13.69 -15.24
N ALA A 20 8.93 13.29 -15.29
CA ALA A 20 9.52 12.67 -16.47
C ALA A 20 8.80 11.37 -16.84
N LEU A 21 8.39 10.60 -15.84
CA LEU A 21 7.58 9.40 -15.96
C LEU A 21 6.17 9.69 -16.49
N THR A 22 5.54 10.78 -16.00
CA THR A 22 4.21 11.19 -16.46
C THR A 22 4.20 11.55 -17.94
N LEU A 23 5.25 12.24 -18.40
CA LEU A 23 5.38 12.65 -19.79
C LEU A 23 5.68 11.49 -20.75
N SER A 24 6.37 10.44 -20.30
CA SER A 24 6.66 9.24 -21.11
C SER A 24 5.53 8.19 -21.06
N MET A 25 4.72 8.16 -20.01
CA MET A 25 3.62 7.19 -19.84
C MET A 25 2.44 7.39 -20.81
N SER A 26 2.32 8.54 -21.46
CA SER A 26 1.17 8.82 -22.33
C SER A 26 1.11 7.95 -23.59
N ALA A 27 2.24 7.39 -24.05
CA ALA A 27 2.30 6.56 -25.26
C ALA A 27 2.27 5.04 -24.97
N ASP A 28 2.93 4.57 -23.90
CA ASP A 28 3.14 3.13 -23.65
C ASP A 28 2.12 2.51 -22.68
N PHE A 29 1.37 3.34 -21.97
CA PHE A 29 0.43 2.90 -20.94
C PHE A 29 -0.71 2.03 -21.48
N TYR A 30 -1.09 2.21 -22.75
CA TYR A 30 -2.17 1.44 -23.38
C TYR A 30 -1.76 0.02 -23.81
N ASN A 31 -0.46 -0.29 -23.85
CA ASN A 31 0.07 -1.57 -24.34
C ASN A 31 0.59 -2.53 -23.26
N SER A 32 0.81 -2.06 -22.04
CA SER A 32 1.24 -2.92 -20.91
C SER A 32 0.04 -3.31 -20.05
N SER A 33 0.03 -4.54 -19.52
CA SER A 33 -0.98 -4.92 -18.54
C SER A 33 -0.79 -4.09 -17.26
N MET A 34 -1.89 -3.77 -16.55
CA MET A 34 -1.82 -3.07 -15.24
C MET A 34 -0.93 -3.83 -14.23
N ILE A 35 -0.92 -5.15 -14.32
CA ILE A 35 -0.12 -6.04 -13.47
C ILE A 35 1.37 -5.79 -13.71
N ASP A 36 1.81 -5.71 -14.97
CA ASP A 36 3.21 -5.44 -15.31
C ASP A 36 3.66 -4.08 -14.79
N ALA A 37 2.80 -3.08 -14.89
CA ALA A 37 3.05 -1.74 -14.37
C ALA A 37 3.21 -1.72 -12.84
N PHE A 38 2.33 -2.42 -12.13
CA PHE A 38 2.37 -2.52 -10.67
C PHE A 38 3.62 -3.28 -10.20
N MET A 39 3.98 -4.38 -10.85
CA MET A 39 5.20 -5.15 -10.58
C MET A 39 6.47 -4.31 -10.81
N ALA A 40 6.53 -3.55 -11.90
CA ALA A 40 7.65 -2.65 -12.17
C ALA A 40 7.79 -1.57 -11.07
N MET A 41 6.68 -1.03 -10.57
CA MET A 41 6.67 -0.08 -9.46
C MET A 41 7.05 -0.74 -8.12
N ALA A 42 6.65 -1.99 -7.89
CA ALA A 42 7.06 -2.75 -6.71
C ALA A 42 8.59 -2.92 -6.69
N LEU A 43 9.19 -3.27 -7.82
CA LEU A 43 10.65 -3.29 -7.98
C LEU A 43 11.28 -1.91 -7.76
N ALA A 44 10.75 -0.86 -8.36
CA ALA A 44 11.23 0.51 -8.19
C ALA A 44 11.19 1.00 -6.73
N GLY A 45 10.30 0.45 -5.90
CA GLY A 45 10.28 0.67 -4.45
C GLY A 45 11.60 0.34 -3.75
N ALA A 46 12.41 -0.55 -4.32
CA ALA A 46 13.76 -0.83 -3.79
C ALA A 46 14.69 0.39 -3.87
N LEU A 47 14.56 1.22 -4.90
CA LEU A 47 15.31 2.49 -4.98
C LEU A 47 14.90 3.45 -3.86
N VAL A 48 13.59 3.59 -3.61
CA VAL A 48 13.09 4.43 -2.52
C VAL A 48 13.67 3.96 -1.19
N THR A 49 13.64 2.66 -0.94
CA THR A 49 14.19 2.06 0.28
C THR A 49 15.70 2.32 0.41
N LEU A 50 16.47 2.11 -0.66
CA LEU A 50 17.91 2.35 -0.69
C LEU A 50 18.27 3.80 -0.35
N LEU A 51 17.58 4.77 -0.97
CA LEU A 51 17.85 6.20 -0.79
C LEU A 51 17.46 6.68 0.61
N VAL A 52 16.38 6.16 1.19
CA VAL A 52 15.94 6.54 2.55
C VAL A 52 16.84 5.93 3.62
N VAL A 53 17.22 4.67 3.47
CA VAL A 53 18.06 3.94 4.44
C VAL A 53 19.51 4.42 4.42
N GLN A 54 20.03 4.85 3.27
CA GLN A 54 21.42 5.34 3.11
C GLN A 54 21.52 6.76 2.52
N PRO A 55 21.02 7.77 3.23
CA PRO A 55 20.97 9.13 2.71
C PRO A 55 22.36 9.78 2.55
N SER A 56 23.36 9.35 3.32
CA SER A 56 24.74 9.88 3.23
C SER A 56 25.47 9.51 1.94
N SER A 57 25.08 8.41 1.32
CA SER A 57 25.68 7.86 0.11
C SER A 57 24.78 7.96 -1.13
N TRP A 58 23.76 8.82 -1.09
CA TRP A 58 22.70 8.82 -2.10
C TRP A 58 23.21 9.00 -3.54
N TRP A 59 24.22 9.87 -3.78
CA TRP A 59 24.83 10.06 -5.10
C TRP A 59 25.53 8.81 -5.61
N MET A 60 26.29 8.17 -4.75
CA MET A 60 27.00 6.93 -5.10
C MET A 60 25.99 5.81 -5.33
N ASN A 61 24.93 5.71 -4.53
CA ASN A 61 23.86 4.75 -4.74
C ASN A 61 23.19 4.98 -6.09
N LEU A 62 22.83 6.23 -6.40
CA LEU A 62 22.21 6.57 -7.68
C LEU A 62 23.12 6.27 -8.87
N ALA A 63 24.40 6.61 -8.77
CA ALA A 63 25.39 6.30 -9.81
C ALA A 63 25.53 4.78 -10.05
N MET A 64 25.61 3.99 -8.97
CA MET A 64 25.68 2.53 -9.07
C MET A 64 24.39 1.94 -9.67
N VAL A 65 23.23 2.39 -9.23
CA VAL A 65 21.93 1.95 -9.77
C VAL A 65 21.81 2.32 -11.24
N THR A 66 22.23 3.53 -11.63
CA THR A 66 22.21 3.96 -13.03
C THR A 66 23.15 3.12 -13.88
N ALA A 67 24.39 2.89 -13.43
CA ALA A 67 25.36 2.07 -14.16
C ALA A 67 24.85 0.62 -14.36
N CYS A 68 24.36 -0.01 -13.30
CA CYS A 68 23.78 -1.35 -13.39
C CYS A 68 22.50 -1.36 -14.27
N GLY A 69 21.65 -0.35 -14.16
CA GLY A 69 20.44 -0.23 -14.98
C GLY A 69 20.74 -0.08 -16.47
N LEU A 70 21.74 0.72 -16.81
CA LEU A 70 22.21 0.85 -18.20
C LEU A 70 22.80 -0.45 -18.72
N ALA A 71 23.53 -1.20 -17.89
CA ALA A 71 24.04 -2.51 -18.28
C ALA A 71 22.90 -3.51 -18.56
N LEU A 72 21.87 -3.55 -17.71
CA LEU A 72 20.69 -4.39 -17.94
C LEU A 72 19.93 -3.97 -19.19
N ALA A 73 19.73 -2.67 -19.40
CA ALA A 73 19.10 -2.15 -20.61
C ALA A 73 19.92 -2.48 -21.88
N GLY A 74 21.26 -2.45 -21.79
CA GLY A 74 22.13 -2.86 -22.88
C GLY A 74 22.03 -4.36 -23.21
N ILE A 75 21.86 -5.21 -22.20
CA ILE A 75 21.63 -6.65 -22.39
C ILE A 75 20.25 -6.87 -23.04
N ASP A 76 19.20 -6.22 -22.52
CA ASP A 76 17.84 -6.30 -23.06
C ASP A 76 17.79 -5.87 -24.52
N TYR A 77 18.44 -4.74 -24.86
CA TYR A 77 18.60 -4.26 -26.22
C TYR A 77 19.27 -5.30 -27.16
N ARG A 78 20.29 -6.00 -26.66
CA ARG A 78 20.97 -7.02 -27.44
C ARG A 78 20.11 -8.26 -27.71
N ILE A 79 19.22 -8.60 -26.79
CA ILE A 79 18.37 -9.81 -26.86
C ILE A 79 17.07 -9.52 -27.62
N MET A 80 16.41 -8.40 -27.29
CA MET A 80 15.04 -8.09 -27.74
C MET A 80 14.97 -7.01 -28.83
N GLY A 81 16.08 -6.32 -29.13
CA GLY A 81 16.08 -5.14 -29.98
C GLY A 81 15.63 -3.88 -29.28
N PHE A 82 15.60 -2.75 -30.02
CA PHE A 82 15.19 -1.47 -29.45
C PHE A 82 13.66 -1.34 -29.42
N GLU A 83 13.08 -1.67 -28.29
CA GLU A 83 11.72 -1.27 -27.96
C GLU A 83 11.75 -0.46 -26.67
N PRO A 84 11.46 0.85 -26.70
CA PRO A 84 11.42 1.66 -25.49
C PRO A 84 10.23 1.23 -24.65
N ARG A 85 10.49 0.43 -23.60
CA ARG A 85 9.50 -0.04 -22.64
C ARG A 85 9.74 0.64 -21.31
N LEU A 86 8.87 1.59 -20.96
CA LEU A 86 8.97 2.32 -19.69
C LEU A 86 8.95 1.38 -18.48
N MET A 87 8.11 0.34 -18.52
CA MET A 87 8.02 -0.62 -17.42
C MET A 87 9.30 -1.44 -17.25
N ALA A 88 9.99 -1.74 -18.35
CA ALA A 88 11.33 -2.35 -18.31
C ALA A 88 12.35 -1.44 -17.61
N ALA A 89 12.30 -0.13 -17.86
CA ALA A 89 13.19 0.83 -17.21
C ALA A 89 12.99 0.85 -15.68
N PHE A 90 11.75 0.83 -15.19
CA PHE A 90 11.46 0.70 -13.75
C PHE A 90 11.95 -0.61 -13.17
N SER A 91 11.74 -1.70 -13.89
CA SER A 91 12.23 -3.02 -13.48
C SER A 91 13.75 -3.04 -13.39
N PHE A 92 14.47 -2.45 -14.36
CA PHE A 92 15.93 -2.35 -14.32
C PHE A 92 16.44 -1.47 -13.18
N ILE A 93 15.79 -0.34 -12.90
CA ILE A 93 16.09 0.51 -11.75
C ILE A 93 15.89 -0.28 -10.44
N GLY A 94 14.80 -1.02 -10.33
CA GLY A 94 14.49 -1.82 -9.16
C GLY A 94 15.49 -2.96 -8.94
N LEU A 95 15.75 -3.76 -9.96
CA LEU A 95 16.72 -4.86 -9.90
C LEU A 95 18.11 -4.35 -9.57
N SER A 96 18.52 -3.23 -10.18
CA SER A 96 19.82 -2.60 -9.88
C SER A 96 19.89 -2.12 -8.43
N SER A 97 18.78 -1.57 -7.90
CA SER A 97 18.69 -1.13 -6.50
C SER A 97 18.78 -2.32 -5.54
N LEU A 98 18.13 -3.44 -5.85
CA LEU A 98 18.26 -4.68 -5.10
C LEU A 98 19.71 -5.22 -5.14
N ALA A 99 20.37 -5.20 -6.30
CA ALA A 99 21.76 -5.61 -6.43
C ALA A 99 22.69 -4.73 -5.59
N VAL A 100 22.49 -3.41 -5.59
CA VAL A 100 23.26 -2.46 -4.75
C VAL A 100 23.00 -2.70 -3.26
N LEU A 101 21.75 -2.89 -2.83
CA LEU A 101 21.40 -3.23 -1.45
C LEU A 101 22.06 -4.54 -1.00
N GLY A 102 21.97 -5.58 -1.84
CA GLY A 102 22.53 -6.90 -1.55
C GLY A 102 24.06 -6.87 -1.45
N THR A 103 24.74 -6.24 -2.39
CA THR A 103 26.22 -6.11 -2.37
C THR A 103 26.70 -5.34 -1.15
N ARG A 104 26.02 -4.24 -0.78
CA ARG A 104 26.35 -3.49 0.44
C ARG A 104 26.12 -4.30 1.71
N ALA A 105 25.04 -5.09 1.78
CA ALA A 105 24.80 -5.98 2.92
C ALA A 105 25.86 -7.07 3.06
N ILE A 106 26.40 -7.57 1.93
CA ILE A 106 27.51 -8.54 1.92
C ILE A 106 28.81 -7.87 2.37
N TRP A 107 29.15 -6.68 1.84
CA TRP A 107 30.39 -5.97 2.20
C TRP A 107 30.37 -5.49 3.66
N ALA A 108 29.22 -5.06 4.18
CA ALA A 108 29.06 -4.70 5.60
C ALA A 108 29.32 -5.89 6.56
N ARG A 109 29.35 -7.12 6.05
CA ARG A 109 29.70 -8.32 6.85
C ARG A 109 31.14 -8.28 7.37
N ASN A 110 32.05 -7.65 6.62
CA ASN A 110 33.48 -7.63 6.91
C ASN A 110 33.91 -6.35 7.66
N SER A 111 32.98 -5.46 7.99
CA SER A 111 33.26 -4.21 8.69
C SER A 111 32.82 -4.29 10.15
N GLU A 112 33.46 -3.51 11.04
CA GLU A 112 33.06 -3.36 12.45
C GLU A 112 31.63 -2.77 12.64
N TYR A 113 30.94 -2.40 11.55
CA TYR A 113 29.62 -1.78 11.52
C TYR A 113 28.49 -2.82 11.37
N SER A 114 28.30 -3.65 12.40
CA SER A 114 27.21 -4.64 12.42
C SER A 114 25.81 -4.02 12.34
N GLN A 115 25.63 -2.78 12.80
CA GLN A 115 24.36 -2.05 12.70
C GLN A 115 23.97 -1.73 11.27
N ASP A 116 24.92 -1.31 10.44
CA ASP A 116 24.67 -0.99 9.02
C ASP A 116 24.22 -2.22 8.24
N ARG A 117 24.82 -3.39 8.52
CA ARG A 117 24.42 -4.64 7.88
C ARG A 117 22.99 -5.04 8.24
N THR A 118 22.61 -4.96 9.50
CA THR A 118 21.25 -5.26 9.94
C THR A 118 20.24 -4.36 9.23
N LEU A 119 20.52 -3.06 9.18
CA LEU A 119 19.69 -2.07 8.48
C LEU A 119 19.53 -2.41 6.99
N LEU A 120 20.63 -2.78 6.31
CA LEU A 120 20.63 -3.16 4.89
C LEU A 120 19.84 -4.45 4.64
N LEU A 121 19.91 -5.44 5.53
CA LEU A 121 19.12 -6.66 5.44
C LEU A 121 17.64 -6.38 5.64
N TYR A 122 17.28 -5.51 6.59
CA TYR A 122 15.90 -5.04 6.77
C TYR A 122 15.40 -4.24 5.55
N ALA A 123 16.28 -3.64 4.76
CA ALA A 123 15.90 -2.97 3.53
C ALA A 123 15.75 -3.94 2.35
N PHE A 124 16.69 -4.86 2.19
CA PHE A 124 16.78 -5.79 1.05
C PHE A 124 15.69 -6.87 1.08
N LEU A 125 15.59 -7.60 2.19
CA LEU A 125 14.71 -8.77 2.28
C LEU A 125 13.23 -8.42 2.05
N PRO A 126 12.67 -7.37 2.68
CA PRO A 126 11.29 -6.98 2.42
C PRO A 126 11.03 -6.49 1.00
N ALA A 127 12.00 -5.84 0.35
CA ALA A 127 11.83 -5.41 -1.04
C ALA A 127 11.68 -6.63 -1.98
N VAL A 128 12.46 -7.69 -1.75
CA VAL A 128 12.33 -8.96 -2.50
C VAL A 128 11.00 -9.65 -2.17
N LEU A 129 10.65 -9.75 -0.88
CA LEU A 129 9.42 -10.42 -0.45
C LEU A 129 8.16 -9.71 -0.95
N PHE A 130 8.19 -8.38 -1.03
CA PHE A 130 7.05 -7.61 -1.54
C PHE A 130 6.79 -7.93 -3.02
N VAL A 131 7.84 -7.95 -3.85
CA VAL A 131 7.72 -8.33 -5.27
C VAL A 131 7.20 -9.76 -5.41
N ALA A 132 7.72 -10.70 -4.61
CA ALA A 132 7.27 -12.09 -4.62
C ALA A 132 5.81 -12.24 -4.18
N SER A 133 5.38 -11.47 -3.16
CA SER A 133 3.99 -11.45 -2.69
C SER A 133 3.03 -10.93 -3.76
N GLU A 134 3.42 -9.87 -4.47
CA GLU A 134 2.62 -9.31 -5.56
C GLU A 134 2.48 -10.29 -6.73
N TYR A 135 3.57 -10.93 -7.12
CA TYR A 135 3.52 -11.98 -8.15
C TYR A 135 2.60 -13.12 -7.76
N MET A 136 2.68 -13.59 -6.51
CA MET A 136 1.79 -14.63 -6.01
C MET A 136 0.33 -14.16 -5.98
N ALA A 137 0.06 -12.95 -5.52
CA ALA A 137 -1.30 -12.41 -5.45
C ALA A 137 -1.92 -12.25 -6.84
N SER A 138 -1.17 -11.75 -7.83
CA SER A 138 -1.65 -11.61 -9.21
C SER A 138 -1.93 -12.97 -9.85
N THR A 139 -1.04 -13.94 -9.66
CA THR A 139 -1.25 -15.31 -10.17
C THR A 139 -2.51 -15.95 -9.59
N LEU A 140 -2.74 -15.82 -8.26
CA LEU A 140 -3.95 -16.32 -7.62
C LEU A 140 -5.22 -15.59 -8.12
N LEU A 141 -5.10 -14.30 -8.44
CA LEU A 141 -6.19 -13.50 -8.95
C LEU A 141 -6.65 -13.98 -10.35
N ASP A 142 -5.72 -14.36 -11.22
CA ASP A 142 -6.02 -14.87 -12.56
C ASP A 142 -6.92 -16.11 -12.54
N TYR A 143 -6.80 -16.94 -11.51
CA TYR A 143 -7.66 -18.13 -11.34
C TYR A 143 -9.07 -17.82 -10.85
N THR A 144 -9.33 -16.64 -10.30
CA THR A 144 -10.64 -16.32 -9.69
C THR A 144 -11.78 -16.31 -10.72
N GLU A 145 -11.52 -15.92 -11.97
CA GLU A 145 -12.52 -15.95 -13.04
C GLU A 145 -12.96 -17.39 -13.35
N ALA A 146 -12.02 -18.31 -13.45
CA ALA A 146 -12.31 -19.70 -13.73
C ALA A 146 -13.05 -20.39 -12.56
N LEU A 147 -12.68 -20.05 -11.31
CA LEU A 147 -13.31 -20.60 -10.11
C LEU A 147 -14.73 -20.07 -9.90
N HIS A 148 -14.98 -18.80 -10.28
CA HIS A 148 -16.23 -18.12 -10.06
C HIS A 148 -16.78 -17.53 -11.37
N PRO A 149 -17.44 -18.33 -12.23
CA PRO A 149 -17.99 -17.85 -13.50
C PRO A 149 -19.12 -16.82 -13.33
N LYS A 150 -19.78 -16.82 -12.16
CA LYS A 150 -20.81 -15.84 -11.81
C LYS A 150 -20.33 -14.93 -10.67
N THR A 151 -20.80 -13.67 -10.69
CA THR A 151 -20.37 -12.61 -9.78
C THR A 151 -21.53 -11.97 -9.05
N PHE A 152 -21.23 -11.34 -7.91
CA PHE A 152 -22.19 -10.61 -7.05
C PHE A 152 -22.29 -9.11 -7.42
N ASP A 153 -21.85 -8.70 -8.59
CA ASP A 153 -21.80 -7.30 -9.00
C ASP A 153 -23.14 -6.57 -8.87
N LEU A 154 -24.26 -7.22 -9.24
CA LEU A 154 -25.59 -6.59 -9.09
C LEU A 154 -25.98 -6.35 -7.62
N TYR A 155 -25.49 -7.16 -6.69
CA TYR A 155 -25.71 -6.95 -5.26
C TYR A 155 -24.96 -5.72 -4.73
N LEU A 156 -23.68 -5.57 -5.13
CA LEU A 156 -22.85 -4.43 -4.75
C LEU A 156 -23.41 -3.14 -5.38
N TYR A 157 -23.79 -3.22 -6.66
CA TYR A 157 -24.42 -2.10 -7.36
C TYR A 157 -25.76 -1.68 -6.70
N SER A 158 -26.58 -2.65 -6.27
CA SER A 158 -27.82 -2.38 -5.56
C SER A 158 -27.55 -1.65 -4.24
N PHE A 159 -26.51 -2.04 -3.50
CA PHE A 159 -26.10 -1.31 -2.30
C PHE A 159 -25.71 0.13 -2.62
N ASP A 160 -24.83 0.36 -3.60
CA ASP A 160 -24.39 1.72 -3.98
C ASP A 160 -25.59 2.59 -4.40
N CYS A 161 -26.54 2.02 -5.15
CA CYS A 161 -27.78 2.72 -5.52
C CYS A 161 -28.66 3.08 -4.30
N SER A 162 -28.65 2.27 -3.25
CA SER A 162 -29.43 2.53 -2.04
C SER A 162 -28.97 3.77 -1.25
N LEU A 163 -27.72 4.20 -1.48
CA LEU A 163 -27.19 5.47 -0.94
C LEU A 163 -27.79 6.71 -1.61
N GLY A 164 -28.50 6.54 -2.74
CA GLY A 164 -29.04 7.63 -3.54
C GLY A 164 -27.99 8.37 -4.41
N VAL A 165 -26.70 7.99 -4.31
CA VAL A 165 -25.59 8.54 -5.08
C VAL A 165 -24.73 7.40 -5.60
N GLN A 166 -24.49 7.38 -6.92
CA GLN A 166 -23.65 6.38 -7.56
C GLN A 166 -22.22 6.93 -7.72
N PHE A 167 -21.38 6.75 -6.69
CA PHE A 167 -20.07 7.37 -6.58
C PHE A 167 -19.12 7.03 -7.72
N SER A 168 -19.13 5.78 -8.21
CA SER A 168 -18.28 5.35 -9.31
C SER A 168 -18.65 6.07 -10.60
N PHE A 169 -19.94 6.20 -10.90
CA PHE A 169 -20.41 6.95 -12.08
C PHE A 169 -20.10 8.44 -11.98
N LEU A 170 -20.29 9.04 -10.79
CA LEU A 170 -19.95 10.44 -10.56
C LEU A 170 -18.45 10.70 -10.76
N ALA A 171 -17.59 9.87 -10.16
CA ALA A 171 -16.14 9.97 -10.30
C ALA A 171 -15.70 9.74 -11.78
N GLY A 172 -16.30 8.77 -12.45
CA GLY A 172 -16.05 8.51 -13.88
C GLY A 172 -16.45 9.68 -14.79
N GLN A 173 -17.58 10.34 -14.51
CA GLN A 173 -17.98 11.55 -15.22
C GLN A 173 -17.02 12.72 -14.99
N VAL A 174 -16.51 12.87 -13.75
CA VAL A 174 -15.46 13.85 -13.44
C VAL A 174 -14.19 13.54 -14.26
N PHE A 175 -13.79 12.26 -14.34
CA PHE A 175 -12.63 11.84 -15.14
C PHE A 175 -12.81 12.09 -16.63
N SER A 176 -14.01 11.91 -17.15
CA SER A 176 -14.30 12.19 -18.55
C SER A 176 -14.20 13.68 -18.90
N ARG A 177 -14.49 14.56 -17.94
CA ARG A 177 -14.37 16.03 -18.10
C ARG A 177 -12.95 16.54 -17.78
N LEU A 178 -12.28 15.93 -16.81
CA LEU A 178 -10.96 16.35 -16.30
C LEU A 178 -9.93 15.25 -16.55
N GLN A 179 -9.49 15.11 -17.80
CA GLN A 179 -8.53 14.06 -18.20
C GLN A 179 -7.22 14.10 -17.38
N TRP A 180 -6.73 15.29 -17.04
CA TRP A 180 -5.54 15.41 -16.21
C TRP A 180 -5.74 14.78 -14.83
N LEU A 181 -6.94 14.91 -14.21
CA LEU A 181 -7.23 14.30 -12.92
C LEU A 181 -7.27 12.78 -13.02
N ARG A 182 -7.84 12.26 -14.12
CA ARG A 182 -7.81 10.82 -14.43
C ARG A 182 -6.38 10.31 -14.50
N VAL A 183 -5.52 10.97 -15.30
CA VAL A 183 -4.11 10.58 -15.46
C VAL A 183 -3.37 10.60 -14.13
N VAL A 184 -3.49 11.69 -13.37
CA VAL A 184 -2.84 11.81 -12.05
C VAL A 184 -3.33 10.72 -11.11
N SER A 185 -4.65 10.46 -11.03
CA SER A 185 -5.20 9.43 -10.15
C SER A 185 -4.70 8.03 -10.51
N LEU A 186 -4.65 7.70 -11.81
CA LEU A 186 -4.10 6.43 -12.29
C LEU A 186 -2.61 6.27 -11.99
N LEU A 187 -1.84 7.36 -12.08
CA LEU A 187 -0.43 7.35 -11.69
C LEU A 187 -0.26 7.01 -10.20
N PHE A 188 -1.05 7.64 -9.33
CA PHE A 188 -1.05 7.30 -7.91
C PHE A 188 -1.47 5.85 -7.67
N TYR A 189 -2.46 5.37 -8.39
CA TYR A 189 -2.94 4.00 -8.28
C TYR A 189 -1.84 2.98 -8.59
N ILE A 190 -1.16 3.14 -9.72
CA ILE A 190 -0.08 2.23 -10.16
C ILE A 190 1.16 2.39 -9.31
N ALA A 191 1.49 3.62 -8.88
CA ALA A 191 2.66 3.91 -8.07
C ALA A 191 2.48 3.55 -6.58
N LEU A 192 1.39 2.89 -6.17
CA LEU A 192 1.13 2.48 -4.80
C LEU A 192 2.29 1.75 -4.10
N PRO A 193 3.09 0.90 -4.73
CA PRO A 193 4.26 0.30 -4.09
C PRO A 193 5.29 1.31 -3.57
N LEU A 194 5.38 2.51 -4.17
CA LEU A 194 6.36 3.52 -3.76
C LEU A 194 6.10 4.10 -2.36
N PRO A 195 4.87 4.57 -2.00
CA PRO A 195 4.60 5.00 -0.63
C PRO A 195 4.67 3.86 0.39
N LEU A 196 4.36 2.61 0.01
CA LEU A 196 4.57 1.45 0.89
C LEU A 196 6.06 1.31 1.23
N ALA A 197 6.93 1.35 0.21
CA ALA A 197 8.38 1.31 0.39
C ALA A 197 8.90 2.51 1.21
N LEU A 198 8.37 3.71 0.96
CA LEU A 198 8.74 4.93 1.66
C LEU A 198 8.38 4.88 3.16
N VAL A 199 7.16 4.47 3.48
CA VAL A 199 6.68 4.34 4.87
C VAL A 199 7.46 3.25 5.58
N TYR A 200 7.68 2.11 4.94
CA TYR A 200 8.47 1.03 5.50
C TYR A 200 9.91 1.47 5.79
N ALA A 201 10.60 2.07 4.81
CA ALA A 201 11.96 2.55 4.98
C ALA A 201 12.07 3.62 6.08
N GLY A 202 11.08 4.53 6.16
CA GLY A 202 10.97 5.49 7.25
C GLY A 202 10.86 4.83 8.63
N ARG A 203 10.09 3.73 8.74
CA ARG A 203 9.98 2.94 9.96
C ARG A 203 11.30 2.23 10.30
N VAL A 204 11.97 1.64 9.31
CA VAL A 204 13.29 1.01 9.49
C VAL A 204 14.29 2.01 10.09
N CYS A 205 14.31 3.26 9.59
CA CYS A 205 15.17 4.31 10.09
C CYS A 205 14.83 4.80 11.50
N LEU A 206 13.55 4.71 11.91
CA LEU A 206 13.14 5.05 13.27
C LEU A 206 13.47 3.93 14.25
N ASN A 207 13.01 2.74 13.96
CA ASN A 207 13.19 1.55 14.78
C ASN A 207 12.91 0.30 13.91
N SER A 208 13.96 -0.45 13.59
CA SER A 208 13.85 -1.64 12.73
C SER A 208 12.89 -2.71 13.29
N LYS A 209 12.74 -2.81 14.61
CA LYS A 209 11.82 -3.77 15.24
C LYS A 209 10.35 -3.43 15.00
N THR A 210 10.00 -2.14 14.87
CA THR A 210 8.64 -1.70 14.59
C THR A 210 8.32 -1.69 13.08
N ALA A 211 9.31 -1.85 12.22
CA ALA A 211 9.12 -1.93 10.79
C ALA A 211 8.56 -3.28 10.32
N LEU A 212 8.96 -4.40 10.96
CA LEU A 212 8.50 -5.73 10.56
C LEU A 212 6.98 -5.93 10.61
N PRO A 213 6.25 -5.50 11.63
CA PRO A 213 4.78 -5.57 11.64
C PRO A 213 4.15 -4.85 10.44
N VAL A 214 4.69 -3.69 10.07
CA VAL A 214 4.22 -2.91 8.92
C VAL A 214 4.46 -3.68 7.62
N MET A 215 5.65 -4.26 7.47
CA MET A 215 5.96 -5.08 6.30
C MET A 215 5.07 -6.31 6.21
N LEU A 216 4.87 -7.03 7.32
CA LEU A 216 3.96 -8.17 7.35
C LEU A 216 2.54 -7.77 6.95
N ALA A 217 2.05 -6.63 7.44
CA ALA A 217 0.74 -6.14 7.04
C ALA A 217 0.65 -5.90 5.52
N PHE A 218 1.68 -5.29 4.93
CA PHE A 218 1.71 -5.07 3.48
C PHE A 218 1.75 -6.39 2.69
N LEU A 219 2.57 -7.37 3.14
CA LEU A 219 2.72 -8.65 2.48
C LEU A 219 1.47 -9.53 2.54
N VAL A 220 0.80 -9.60 3.69
CA VAL A 220 -0.35 -10.50 3.87
C VAL A 220 -1.67 -9.94 3.36
N THR A 221 -1.74 -8.63 3.08
CA THR A 221 -2.94 -7.98 2.55
C THR A 221 -3.41 -8.63 1.26
N GLY A 222 -2.53 -8.87 0.30
CA GLY A 222 -2.85 -9.54 -0.96
C GLY A 222 -3.40 -10.95 -0.77
N PRO A 223 -2.64 -11.89 -0.19
CA PRO A 223 -3.10 -13.27 0.03
C PRO A 223 -4.40 -13.39 0.83
N ILE A 224 -4.54 -12.58 1.92
CA ILE A 224 -5.79 -12.58 2.69
C ILE A 224 -6.94 -12.00 1.85
N GLY A 225 -6.69 -10.96 1.05
CA GLY A 225 -7.69 -10.37 0.17
C GLY A 225 -8.23 -11.37 -0.85
N VAL A 226 -7.38 -12.22 -1.43
CA VAL A 226 -7.82 -13.27 -2.35
C VAL A 226 -8.81 -14.24 -1.68
N LEU A 227 -8.68 -14.53 -0.38
CA LEU A 227 -9.67 -15.34 0.35
C LEU A 227 -11.04 -14.65 0.36
N TYR A 228 -11.07 -13.33 0.58
CA TYR A 228 -12.30 -12.54 0.53
C TYR A 228 -12.91 -12.49 -0.87
N TYR A 229 -12.10 -12.37 -1.91
CA TYR A 229 -12.54 -12.38 -3.30
C TYR A 229 -13.25 -13.68 -3.70
N ASN A 230 -12.86 -14.79 -3.09
CA ASN A 230 -13.53 -16.07 -3.29
C ASN A 230 -14.84 -16.21 -2.49
N MET A 231 -15.07 -15.36 -1.47
CA MET A 231 -16.34 -15.37 -0.71
C MET A 231 -17.45 -14.58 -1.41
N VAL A 232 -17.11 -13.42 -1.97
CA VAL A 232 -18.04 -12.56 -2.73
C VAL A 232 -17.35 -12.12 -4.01
N PRO A 233 -17.30 -13.02 -5.02
CA PRO A 233 -16.66 -12.72 -6.29
C PRO A 233 -17.38 -11.60 -7.03
N ALA A 234 -16.66 -10.49 -7.31
CA ALA A 234 -17.16 -9.33 -8.02
C ALA A 234 -16.04 -8.65 -8.81
N THR A 235 -16.40 -7.93 -9.87
CA THR A 235 -15.45 -7.33 -10.83
C THR A 235 -15.41 -5.80 -10.77
N GLY A 236 -16.58 -5.15 -10.72
CA GLY A 236 -16.72 -3.69 -10.72
C GLY A 236 -17.69 -3.17 -11.78
N PRO A 237 -18.19 -1.91 -11.62
CA PRO A 237 -19.21 -1.34 -12.47
C PRO A 237 -18.85 -1.32 -13.96
N VAL A 238 -17.59 -1.07 -14.30
CA VAL A 238 -17.14 -1.01 -15.70
C VAL A 238 -17.40 -2.31 -16.45
N HIS A 239 -17.35 -3.44 -15.77
CA HIS A 239 -17.57 -4.75 -16.37
C HIS A 239 -19.06 -5.04 -16.63
N ILE A 240 -19.98 -4.45 -15.84
CA ILE A 240 -21.43 -4.53 -16.09
C ILE A 240 -21.83 -3.62 -17.23
N PHE A 241 -21.40 -2.36 -17.18
CA PHE A 241 -21.91 -1.30 -18.06
C PHE A 241 -21.06 -1.13 -19.33
N GLY A 242 -19.85 -1.70 -19.38
CA GLY A 242 -18.97 -1.63 -20.54
C GLY A 242 -18.81 -0.21 -21.09
N PRO A 243 -19.02 0.00 -22.40
CA PRO A 243 -18.91 1.33 -23.04
C PRO A 243 -19.93 2.35 -22.52
N GLY A 244 -21.00 1.92 -21.83
CA GLY A 244 -21.99 2.82 -21.21
C GLY A 244 -21.47 3.51 -19.96
N PHE A 245 -20.45 2.96 -19.30
CA PHE A 245 -19.83 3.61 -18.14
C PHE A 245 -18.99 4.82 -18.61
N PRO A 246 -19.05 5.97 -17.92
CA PRO A 246 -19.86 6.32 -16.74
C PRO A 246 -21.17 7.08 -17.05
N TRP A 247 -21.71 7.00 -18.28
CA TRP A 247 -22.77 7.92 -18.72
C TRP A 247 -24.19 7.39 -18.52
N HIS A 248 -24.35 6.08 -18.44
CA HIS A 248 -25.66 5.44 -18.41
C HIS A 248 -25.88 4.58 -17.14
N PRO A 249 -25.89 5.22 -15.92
CA PRO A 249 -26.25 4.49 -14.72
C PRO A 249 -27.72 4.06 -14.79
N ALA A 250 -28.05 2.90 -14.23
CA ALA A 250 -29.44 2.52 -14.09
C ALA A 250 -30.16 3.47 -13.09
N LEU A 251 -31.43 3.76 -13.36
CA LEU A 251 -32.21 4.61 -12.46
C LEU A 251 -32.39 3.92 -11.11
N THR A 252 -32.19 4.65 -10.02
CA THR A 252 -32.33 4.15 -8.64
C THR A 252 -33.69 3.50 -8.40
N SER A 253 -34.76 4.06 -8.98
CA SER A 253 -36.11 3.50 -8.90
C SER A 253 -36.26 2.13 -9.56
N GLN A 254 -35.52 1.89 -10.66
CA GLN A 254 -35.51 0.61 -11.34
C GLN A 254 -34.71 -0.43 -10.53
N VAL A 255 -33.54 -0.05 -10.02
CA VAL A 255 -32.68 -0.94 -9.22
C VAL A 255 -33.38 -1.37 -7.92
N ARG A 256 -34.16 -0.46 -7.32
CA ARG A 256 -34.95 -0.79 -6.11
C ARG A 256 -35.99 -1.91 -6.34
N GLN A 257 -36.50 -2.03 -7.55
CA GLN A 257 -37.51 -3.03 -7.90
C GLN A 257 -36.91 -4.38 -8.32
N LEU A 258 -35.60 -4.41 -8.60
CA LEU A 258 -34.91 -5.62 -8.99
C LEU A 258 -34.52 -6.45 -7.78
N VAL A 259 -34.72 -7.76 -7.87
CA VAL A 259 -34.06 -8.71 -6.98
C VAL A 259 -32.66 -8.96 -7.54
N PRO A 260 -31.60 -8.60 -6.83
CA PRO A 260 -30.26 -8.87 -7.34
C PRO A 260 -30.02 -10.36 -7.56
N GLU A 261 -29.37 -10.70 -8.66
CA GLU A 261 -28.96 -12.07 -8.99
C GLU A 261 -27.48 -12.11 -9.37
N THR A 262 -26.89 -13.30 -9.33
CA THR A 262 -25.51 -13.47 -9.79
C THR A 262 -25.47 -13.51 -11.32
N ILE A 263 -24.56 -12.77 -11.93
CA ILE A 263 -24.40 -12.65 -13.38
C ILE A 263 -23.02 -13.14 -13.84
N ALA A 264 -22.94 -13.64 -15.07
CA ALA A 264 -21.67 -14.03 -15.67
C ALA A 264 -20.98 -12.81 -16.24
N LEU A 265 -19.81 -12.49 -15.72
CA LEU A 265 -18.94 -11.41 -16.22
C LEU A 265 -17.55 -11.97 -16.51
N LYS A 266 -16.79 -11.27 -17.35
CA LYS A 266 -15.36 -11.52 -17.59
C LYS A 266 -14.51 -10.62 -16.70
N GLY A 267 -13.30 -11.07 -16.36
CA GLY A 267 -12.33 -10.31 -15.59
C GLY A 267 -12.07 -10.89 -14.21
N ALA A 268 -11.01 -10.43 -13.59
CA ALA A 268 -10.60 -10.86 -12.25
C ALA A 268 -11.66 -10.51 -11.18
N ARG A 269 -11.85 -11.40 -10.19
CA ARG A 269 -12.80 -11.20 -9.08
C ARG A 269 -12.11 -10.46 -7.94
N ASN A 270 -11.85 -9.16 -8.10
CA ASN A 270 -11.00 -8.36 -7.24
C ASN A 270 -11.70 -7.12 -6.63
N ALA A 271 -13.04 -7.04 -6.67
CA ALA A 271 -13.73 -5.84 -6.23
C ALA A 271 -13.73 -5.70 -4.69
N ILE A 272 -14.27 -6.66 -3.94
CA ILE A 272 -14.53 -6.50 -2.50
C ILE A 272 -13.71 -7.47 -1.61
N PRO A 273 -12.93 -6.95 -0.63
CA PRO A 273 -12.64 -5.54 -0.34
C PRO A 273 -11.64 -4.94 -1.35
N SER A 274 -11.63 -3.63 -1.54
CA SER A 274 -10.59 -2.97 -2.34
C SER A 274 -9.22 -3.09 -1.66
N LEU A 275 -8.30 -3.88 -2.23
CA LEU A 275 -6.96 -4.05 -1.65
C LEU A 275 -6.10 -2.81 -1.81
N HIS A 276 -6.24 -2.07 -2.90
CA HIS A 276 -5.55 -0.78 -3.06
C HIS A 276 -5.94 0.18 -1.93
N MET A 277 -7.23 0.26 -1.61
CA MET A 277 -7.69 1.06 -0.47
C MET A 277 -7.13 0.53 0.86
N ALA A 278 -7.09 -0.77 1.08
CA ALA A 278 -6.52 -1.36 2.28
C ALA A 278 -5.02 -1.03 2.42
N TRP A 279 -4.23 -1.15 1.37
CA TRP A 279 -2.79 -0.80 1.39
C TRP A 279 -2.54 0.68 1.66
N VAL A 280 -3.29 1.61 1.04
CA VAL A 280 -3.09 3.04 1.32
C VAL A 280 -3.52 3.42 2.73
N LEU A 281 -4.55 2.78 3.30
CA LEU A 281 -4.94 2.94 4.70
C LEU A 281 -3.83 2.47 5.64
N LEU A 282 -3.29 1.27 5.41
CA LEU A 282 -2.17 0.73 6.18
C LEU A 282 -0.93 1.63 6.09
N ALA A 283 -0.60 2.14 4.89
CA ALA A 283 0.49 3.10 4.71
C ALA A 283 0.25 4.40 5.47
N TRP A 284 -0.96 4.97 5.35
CA TRP A 284 -1.33 6.20 6.05
C TRP A 284 -1.28 6.04 7.58
N TRP A 285 -1.86 4.98 8.11
CA TRP A 285 -1.80 4.70 9.54
C TRP A 285 -0.36 4.45 10.01
N SER A 286 0.41 3.65 9.27
CA SER A 286 1.81 3.36 9.60
C SER A 286 2.75 4.56 9.44
N SER A 287 2.34 5.62 8.76
CA SER A 287 3.12 6.86 8.62
C SER A 287 3.10 7.75 9.87
N LYS A 288 2.26 7.43 10.87
CA LYS A 288 2.19 8.20 12.12
C LYS A 288 3.54 8.13 12.86
N GLY A 289 4.06 9.28 13.29
CA GLY A 289 5.39 9.40 13.90
C GLY A 289 6.54 9.58 12.90
N LEU A 290 6.30 9.36 11.60
CA LEU A 290 7.25 9.73 10.55
C LEU A 290 7.20 11.24 10.23
N ALA A 291 8.13 11.71 9.40
CA ALA A 291 8.18 13.07 8.94
C ALA A 291 6.84 13.50 8.29
N ARG A 292 6.41 14.75 8.55
CA ARG A 292 5.11 15.28 8.08
C ARG A 292 4.90 15.10 6.57
N TRP A 293 5.95 15.22 5.77
CA TRP A 293 5.86 15.05 4.32
C TRP A 293 5.57 13.61 3.89
N ILE A 294 6.13 12.59 4.59
CA ILE A 294 5.82 11.16 4.33
C ILE A 294 4.33 10.93 4.59
N ARG A 295 3.83 11.49 5.69
CA ARG A 295 2.42 11.40 6.04
C ARG A 295 1.52 12.11 5.03
N ALA A 296 1.93 13.27 4.53
CA ALA A 296 1.20 14.01 3.49
C ALA A 296 1.15 13.22 2.17
N ILE A 297 2.27 12.59 1.77
CA ILE A 297 2.31 11.69 0.61
C ILE A 297 1.35 10.51 0.83
N ALA A 298 1.43 9.82 1.97
CA ALA A 298 0.53 8.70 2.25
C ALA A 298 -0.95 9.10 2.20
N LEU A 299 -1.31 10.30 2.71
CA LEU A 299 -2.67 10.83 2.62
C LEU A 299 -3.07 11.16 1.16
N ALA A 300 -2.16 11.74 0.37
CA ALA A 300 -2.42 12.00 -1.04
C ALA A 300 -2.72 10.69 -1.80
N PHE A 301 -1.98 9.62 -1.49
CA PHE A 301 -2.26 8.29 -2.05
C PHE A 301 -3.65 7.76 -1.65
N VAL A 302 -4.11 7.99 -0.41
CA VAL A 302 -5.50 7.64 -0.02
C VAL A 302 -6.50 8.36 -0.93
N VAL A 303 -6.36 9.69 -1.08
CA VAL A 303 -7.31 10.50 -1.86
C VAL A 303 -7.33 10.08 -3.33
N PHE A 304 -6.16 9.97 -3.96
CA PHE A 304 -6.08 9.62 -5.38
C PHE A 304 -6.43 8.16 -5.66
N THR A 305 -6.21 7.25 -4.71
CA THR A 305 -6.68 5.85 -4.83
C THR A 305 -8.21 5.79 -4.81
N VAL A 306 -8.88 6.52 -3.91
CA VAL A 306 -10.35 6.61 -3.91
C VAL A 306 -10.86 7.12 -5.26
N LEU A 307 -10.25 8.19 -5.79
CA LEU A 307 -10.64 8.73 -7.10
C LEU A 307 -10.37 7.73 -8.23
N ALA A 308 -9.20 7.08 -8.24
CA ALA A 308 -8.84 6.12 -9.28
C ALA A 308 -9.79 4.92 -9.29
N THR A 309 -9.97 4.25 -8.16
CA THR A 309 -10.78 3.03 -8.05
C THR A 309 -12.23 3.25 -8.45
N LEU A 310 -12.84 4.36 -7.99
CA LEU A 310 -14.21 4.70 -8.35
C LEU A 310 -14.30 5.25 -9.78
N GLY A 311 -13.39 6.15 -10.17
CA GLY A 311 -13.46 6.86 -11.45
C GLY A 311 -13.15 5.97 -12.66
N THR A 312 -12.42 4.87 -12.50
CA THR A 312 -12.24 3.85 -13.55
C THR A 312 -13.39 2.86 -13.60
N GLY A 313 -14.21 2.78 -12.55
CA GLY A 313 -15.28 1.79 -12.44
C GLY A 313 -14.81 0.38 -12.06
N GLU A 314 -13.58 0.25 -11.58
CA GLU A 314 -13.04 -1.03 -11.08
C GLU A 314 -13.63 -1.43 -9.74
N HIS A 315 -14.21 -0.48 -8.98
CA HIS A 315 -14.78 -0.71 -7.65
C HIS A 315 -16.13 -0.02 -7.46
N TYR A 316 -16.97 -0.64 -6.66
CA TYR A 316 -18.12 -0.04 -6.02
C TYR A 316 -17.68 0.76 -4.79
N PHE A 317 -18.52 1.69 -4.33
CA PHE A 317 -18.21 2.45 -3.12
C PHE A 317 -18.14 1.53 -1.87
N VAL A 318 -19.00 0.51 -1.82
CA VAL A 318 -18.98 -0.47 -0.72
C VAL A 318 -17.65 -1.21 -0.60
N ASP A 319 -16.94 -1.46 -1.69
CA ASP A 319 -15.65 -2.14 -1.68
C ASP A 319 -14.61 -1.36 -0.88
N LEU A 320 -14.65 -0.01 -1.03
CA LEU A 320 -13.79 0.90 -0.28
C LEU A 320 -14.19 0.94 1.21
N VAL A 321 -15.49 0.90 1.50
CA VAL A 321 -15.99 0.85 2.89
C VAL A 321 -15.49 -0.40 3.61
N VAL A 322 -15.59 -1.56 2.97
CA VAL A 322 -15.14 -2.85 3.54
C VAL A 322 -13.62 -2.92 3.69
N ALA A 323 -12.88 -2.17 2.89
CA ALA A 323 -11.43 -2.08 3.03
C ALA A 323 -10.99 -1.49 4.39
N PHE A 324 -11.81 -0.65 5.05
CA PHE A 324 -11.47 -0.09 6.37
C PHE A 324 -11.37 -1.16 7.47
N PRO A 325 -12.44 -1.94 7.77
CA PRO A 325 -12.35 -2.98 8.79
C PRO A 325 -11.36 -4.09 8.38
N PHE A 326 -11.26 -4.42 7.10
CA PHE A 326 -10.26 -5.36 6.59
C PHE A 326 -8.83 -4.88 6.91
N ALA A 327 -8.49 -3.63 6.64
CA ALA A 327 -7.17 -3.07 6.96
C ALA A 327 -6.90 -3.05 8.47
N VAL A 328 -7.92 -2.77 9.32
CA VAL A 328 -7.80 -2.85 10.79
C VAL A 328 -7.50 -4.28 11.24
N MET A 329 -8.19 -5.27 10.67
CA MET A 329 -7.94 -6.68 10.94
C MET A 329 -6.48 -7.05 10.62
N VAL A 330 -6.02 -6.71 9.41
CA VAL A 330 -4.65 -7.00 8.95
C VAL A 330 -3.62 -6.30 9.85
N GLN A 331 -3.80 -5.02 10.15
CA GLN A 331 -2.92 -4.27 11.04
C GLN A 331 -2.81 -4.96 12.41
N ALA A 332 -3.94 -5.30 13.02
CA ALA A 332 -3.98 -5.95 14.33
C ALA A 332 -3.40 -7.38 14.30
N ALA A 333 -3.61 -8.14 13.22
CA ALA A 333 -3.03 -9.47 13.05
C ALA A 333 -1.50 -9.43 13.02
N CYS A 334 -0.93 -8.45 12.32
CA CYS A 334 0.50 -8.34 12.10
C CYS A 334 1.26 -7.65 13.25
N LEU A 335 0.58 -6.94 14.14
CA LEU A 335 1.21 -6.19 15.24
C LEU A 335 1.66 -7.11 16.39
N TYR A 336 2.58 -8.04 16.09
CA TYR A 336 3.09 -9.01 17.08
C TYR A 336 3.86 -8.41 18.26
N PRO A 337 4.50 -7.21 18.19
CA PRO A 337 5.13 -6.63 19.37
C PRO A 337 4.15 -6.32 20.50
N LEU A 338 2.88 -6.06 20.18
CA LEU A 338 1.80 -5.93 21.15
C LEU A 338 1.17 -7.31 21.39
N PRO A 339 1.13 -7.85 22.62
CA PRO A 339 0.56 -9.16 22.89
C PRO A 339 -0.89 -9.29 22.38
N PHE A 340 -1.26 -10.44 21.81
CA PHE A 340 -2.62 -10.62 21.30
C PHE A 340 -3.68 -10.54 22.41
N LYS A 341 -3.29 -10.88 23.66
CA LYS A 341 -4.16 -10.75 24.84
C LYS A 341 -4.39 -9.30 25.26
N SER A 342 -3.64 -8.33 24.71
CA SER A 342 -3.91 -6.91 24.97
C SER A 342 -5.30 -6.53 24.45
N GLY A 343 -6.06 -5.80 25.28
CA GLY A 343 -7.41 -5.36 24.92
C GLY A 343 -7.49 -4.65 23.56
N PRO A 344 -6.62 -3.66 23.26
CA PRO A 344 -6.63 -2.91 22.01
C PRO A 344 -6.44 -3.78 20.77
N ARG A 345 -5.40 -4.65 20.77
CA ARG A 345 -5.08 -5.51 19.62
C ARG A 345 -6.20 -6.52 19.36
N ARG A 346 -6.66 -7.20 20.42
CA ARG A 346 -7.74 -8.18 20.31
C ARG A 346 -9.04 -7.55 19.82
N LEU A 347 -9.42 -6.39 20.38
CA LEU A 347 -10.63 -5.67 19.98
C LEU A 347 -10.58 -5.27 18.50
N ALA A 348 -9.46 -4.70 18.04
CA ALA A 348 -9.28 -4.30 16.65
C ALA A 348 -9.32 -5.51 15.70
N PHE A 349 -8.67 -6.62 16.05
CA PHE A 349 -8.69 -7.85 15.26
C PHE A 349 -10.11 -8.42 15.14
N LEU A 350 -10.81 -8.57 16.27
CA LEU A 350 -12.16 -9.12 16.29
C LEU A 350 -13.16 -8.23 15.58
N PHE A 351 -13.09 -6.91 15.81
CA PHE A 351 -13.94 -5.95 15.09
C PHE A 351 -13.68 -6.00 13.59
N GLY A 352 -12.42 -5.91 13.17
CA GLY A 352 -12.05 -5.90 11.75
C GLY A 352 -12.50 -7.17 11.04
N THR A 353 -12.31 -8.35 11.67
CA THR A 353 -12.76 -9.63 11.14
C THR A 353 -14.29 -9.69 11.07
N PHE A 354 -14.95 -9.40 12.19
CA PHE A 354 -16.43 -9.47 12.26
C PHE A 354 -17.09 -8.48 11.29
N ALA A 355 -16.65 -7.22 11.28
CA ALA A 355 -17.24 -6.19 10.44
C ALA A 355 -17.05 -6.46 8.95
N SER A 356 -15.85 -6.92 8.53
CA SER A 356 -15.64 -7.26 7.12
C SER A 356 -16.47 -8.48 6.69
N LEU A 357 -16.55 -9.53 7.50
CA LEU A 357 -17.40 -10.69 7.21
C LEU A 357 -18.90 -10.34 7.26
N LEU A 358 -19.31 -9.48 8.19
CA LEU A 358 -20.69 -8.99 8.25
C LEU A 358 -21.06 -8.21 6.99
N TRP A 359 -20.17 -7.34 6.49
CA TRP A 359 -20.41 -6.65 5.23
C TRP A 359 -20.58 -7.63 4.06
N MET A 360 -19.71 -8.65 3.95
CA MET A 360 -19.87 -9.70 2.94
C MET A 360 -21.24 -10.37 3.02
N ALA A 361 -21.68 -10.72 4.23
CA ALA A 361 -22.99 -11.33 4.44
C ALA A 361 -24.15 -10.36 4.11
N LEU A 362 -24.06 -9.10 4.54
CA LEU A 362 -25.09 -8.11 4.29
C LEU A 362 -25.29 -7.82 2.79
N VAL A 363 -24.20 -7.62 2.05
CA VAL A 363 -24.30 -7.35 0.60
C VAL A 363 -24.79 -8.58 -0.17
N SER A 364 -24.46 -9.80 0.27
CA SER A 364 -24.84 -11.03 -0.44
C SER A 364 -26.27 -11.50 -0.12
N PHE A 365 -26.75 -11.29 1.12
CA PHE A 365 -28.00 -11.92 1.60
C PHE A 365 -29.04 -10.96 2.13
N ALA A 366 -28.69 -9.70 2.41
CA ALA A 366 -29.55 -8.75 3.08
C ALA A 366 -29.78 -7.46 2.30
N THR A 367 -29.65 -7.49 0.98
CA THR A 367 -29.85 -6.32 0.10
C THR A 367 -31.14 -5.55 0.37
N PRO A 368 -32.31 -6.17 0.65
CA PRO A 368 -33.55 -5.44 0.96
C PRO A 368 -33.42 -4.52 2.19
N LEU A 369 -32.55 -4.84 3.15
CA LEU A 369 -32.33 -4.03 4.34
C LEU A 369 -31.87 -2.60 3.98
N PHE A 370 -31.06 -2.46 2.95
CA PHE A 370 -30.53 -1.16 2.52
C PHE A 370 -31.59 -0.25 1.89
N TRP A 371 -32.69 -0.84 1.42
CA TRP A 371 -33.80 -0.13 0.79
C TRP A 371 -34.93 0.28 1.74
N ILE A 372 -34.86 -0.08 3.02
CA ILE A 372 -35.83 0.33 4.03
C ILE A 372 -35.87 1.85 4.17
N SER A 373 -34.68 2.45 4.31
CA SER A 373 -34.50 3.91 4.40
C SER A 373 -33.08 4.26 3.97
N PRO A 374 -32.86 5.40 3.30
CA PRO A 374 -31.50 5.88 2.98
C PRO A 374 -30.60 6.08 4.22
N VAL A 375 -31.20 6.27 5.41
CA VAL A 375 -30.45 6.40 6.67
C VAL A 375 -29.71 5.12 7.02
N VAL A 376 -30.27 3.94 6.69
CA VAL A 376 -29.68 2.64 7.05
C VAL A 376 -28.28 2.45 6.40
N PRO A 377 -28.13 2.49 5.06
CA PRO A 377 -26.84 2.28 4.44
C PRO A 377 -25.84 3.37 4.83
N TRP A 378 -26.24 4.65 4.92
CA TRP A 378 -25.35 5.73 5.36
C TRP A 378 -24.86 5.57 6.79
N THR A 379 -25.73 5.14 7.72
CA THR A 379 -25.34 4.88 9.11
C THR A 379 -24.35 3.73 9.19
N LEU A 380 -24.59 2.64 8.47
CA LEU A 380 -23.67 1.51 8.42
C LEU A 380 -22.29 1.92 7.87
N VAL A 381 -22.25 2.69 6.80
CA VAL A 381 -21.01 3.24 6.23
C VAL A 381 -20.28 4.11 7.25
N ALA A 382 -20.98 5.11 7.83
CA ALA A 382 -20.38 6.06 8.76
C ALA A 382 -19.83 5.37 10.02
N VAL A 383 -20.58 4.45 10.60
CA VAL A 383 -20.17 3.69 11.79
C VAL A 383 -18.97 2.80 11.47
N THR A 384 -18.99 2.11 10.33
CA THR A 384 -17.88 1.23 9.91
C THR A 384 -16.58 2.01 9.76
N ILE A 385 -16.59 3.13 9.02
CA ILE A 385 -15.41 3.95 8.79
C ILE A 385 -14.93 4.57 10.10
N ALA A 386 -15.82 5.19 10.87
CA ALA A 386 -15.46 5.86 12.13
C ALA A 386 -14.88 4.88 13.16
N ALA A 387 -15.49 3.71 13.35
CA ALA A 387 -15.01 2.68 14.26
C ALA A 387 -13.65 2.13 13.80
N SER A 388 -13.47 1.91 12.50
CA SER A 388 -12.19 1.44 11.95
C SER A 388 -11.06 2.45 12.17
N ILE A 389 -11.30 3.73 11.90
CA ILE A 389 -10.31 4.79 12.13
C ILE A 389 -9.98 4.90 13.62
N TRP A 390 -11.00 4.87 14.48
CA TRP A 390 -10.81 4.93 15.93
C TRP A 390 -9.98 3.75 16.44
N LEU A 391 -10.28 2.52 16.01
CA LEU A 391 -9.57 1.31 16.41
C LEU A 391 -8.12 1.30 15.91
N ALA A 392 -7.88 1.70 14.66
CA ALA A 392 -6.53 1.84 14.13
C ALA A 392 -5.69 2.81 14.98
N GLN A 393 -6.27 3.95 15.39
CA GLN A 393 -5.60 4.90 16.26
C GLN A 393 -5.41 4.37 17.69
N TYR A 394 -6.38 3.62 18.21
CA TYR A 394 -6.32 3.03 19.54
C TYR A 394 -5.19 2.01 19.66
N VAL A 395 -5.06 1.13 18.68
CA VAL A 395 -3.97 0.14 18.61
C VAL A 395 -2.61 0.82 18.50
N GLN A 396 -2.48 1.87 17.67
CA GLN A 396 -1.23 2.61 17.54
C GLN A 396 -0.82 3.34 18.83
N ARG A 397 -1.78 3.88 19.58
CA ARG A 397 -1.49 4.49 20.89
C ARG A 397 -0.98 3.44 21.89
N ALA A 398 -1.63 2.26 21.90
CA ALA A 398 -1.20 1.16 22.79
C ALA A 398 0.21 0.66 22.43
N GLU A 399 0.57 0.60 21.15
CA GLU A 399 1.92 0.25 20.70
C GLU A 399 2.95 1.26 21.20
N MET A 400 2.69 2.55 21.03
CA MET A 400 3.61 3.62 21.50
C MET A 400 3.80 3.61 23.01
N MET A 401 2.73 3.44 23.77
CA MET A 401 2.81 3.36 25.26
C MET A 401 3.64 2.15 25.72
N GLN A 402 3.51 1.02 25.04
CA GLN A 402 4.29 -0.17 25.36
C GLN A 402 5.77 0.01 25.00
N GLU A 403 6.07 0.74 23.93
CA GLU A 403 7.44 1.03 23.54
C GLU A 403 8.13 1.96 24.56
N GLU A 404 7.42 2.97 25.08
CA GLU A 404 7.91 3.87 26.13
C GLU A 404 8.14 3.15 27.47
N GLN A 405 7.37 2.12 27.79
CA GLN A 405 7.49 1.34 29.02
C GLN A 405 8.57 0.24 28.97
N ARG A 406 9.14 -0.06 27.80
CA ARG A 406 10.26 -1.00 27.72
C ARG A 406 11.47 -0.36 28.39
N PRO A 407 12.03 -0.98 29.46
CA PRO A 407 13.23 -0.47 30.07
C PRO A 407 14.32 -0.36 29.01
N THR A 408 14.88 0.83 28.87
CA THR A 408 16.16 1.00 28.19
C THR A 408 17.14 0.12 28.95
N PHE A 409 17.48 -1.04 28.40
CA PHE A 409 18.59 -1.81 28.90
C PHE A 409 19.81 -0.87 28.83
N GLN A 410 20.18 -0.33 29.98
CA GLN A 410 21.44 0.39 30.14
C GLN A 410 22.53 -0.61 29.76
N GLU A 411 23.27 -0.32 28.70
CA GLU A 411 24.54 -0.98 28.36
C GLU A 411 25.59 -0.80 29.50
N GLY A 412 25.17 -0.55 30.73
CA GLY A 412 25.96 -0.21 31.87
C GLY A 412 26.36 -1.37 32.78
N GLU A 413 25.79 -2.56 32.66
CA GLU A 413 26.10 -3.66 33.60
C GLU A 413 27.12 -4.70 33.12
N LEU A 414 27.68 -4.58 31.91
CA LEU A 414 28.79 -5.44 31.47
C LEU A 414 30.18 -4.82 31.70
N GLY A 415 30.27 -3.69 32.40
CA GLY A 415 31.50 -2.92 32.64
C GLY A 415 32.19 -3.16 33.99
N HIS A 416 31.73 -4.05 34.87
CA HIS A 416 32.28 -4.17 36.23
C HIS A 416 32.93 -5.51 36.58
N GLN A 417 33.52 -6.21 35.63
CA GLN A 417 34.41 -7.36 35.97
C GLN A 417 35.64 -7.49 35.07
N THR A 418 36.28 -6.40 34.65
CA THR A 418 37.68 -6.46 34.23
C THR A 418 38.42 -5.24 34.75
N GLY A 419 39.45 -5.50 35.57
CA GLY A 419 40.29 -4.51 36.22
C GLY A 419 40.99 -3.54 35.29
N GLY A 420 41.22 -2.40 35.85
CA GLY A 420 41.87 -1.18 35.49
C GLY A 420 42.82 -1.13 34.32
N LEU A 421 42.60 -0.09 33.49
CA LEU A 421 43.66 0.72 32.89
C LEU A 421 43.09 2.14 32.57
N PRO A 422 43.83 3.23 32.88
CA PRO A 422 43.36 4.59 32.66
C PRO A 422 43.75 5.09 31.27
N GLY A 423 42.79 5.58 30.49
CA GLY A 423 43.09 6.22 29.24
C GLY A 423 41.84 6.90 28.66
N GLY A 424 41.75 8.22 28.88
CA GLY A 424 40.62 9.04 28.46
C GLY A 424 40.39 9.07 26.94
N TRP A 425 39.13 9.00 26.57
CA TRP A 425 38.61 9.47 25.27
C TRP A 425 37.27 10.15 25.48
N GLY A 426 37.16 11.33 24.90
CA GLY A 426 36.16 12.33 25.14
C GLY A 426 34.72 11.90 24.86
N GLU A 427 33.84 12.44 25.70
CA GLU A 427 32.39 12.45 25.59
C GLU A 427 31.92 13.03 24.22
N ARG A 428 31.34 12.21 23.38
CA ARG A 428 30.46 12.71 22.31
C ARG A 428 29.04 12.68 22.82
N ARG A 429 28.52 13.86 23.14
CA ARG A 429 27.13 14.11 23.52
C ARG A 429 26.20 13.70 22.38
N MET A 430 25.24 12.80 22.66
CA MET A 430 24.09 12.56 21.80
C MET A 430 23.19 13.80 21.75
N PRO A 431 22.63 14.17 20.61
CA PRO A 431 21.68 15.28 20.52
C PRO A 431 20.33 14.88 21.12
N LYS A 432 19.87 15.66 22.09
CA LYS A 432 18.52 15.63 22.65
C LYS A 432 17.52 16.03 21.58
N TYR A 433 16.65 15.13 21.18
CA TYR A 433 15.42 15.46 20.46
C TYR A 433 14.27 15.53 21.44
N VAL A 434 13.88 16.73 21.81
CA VAL A 434 12.64 17.01 22.54
C VAL A 434 11.97 18.22 21.92
N LYS A 435 10.70 18.02 21.56
CA LYS A 435 9.59 18.96 21.48
C LYS A 435 9.69 20.12 20.46
N SER A 436 8.91 20.00 19.39
CA SER A 436 7.78 20.90 19.09
C SER A 436 6.99 20.34 17.90
#